data_9101b4bbc9e9ebf8e755aef48f84b57f
#
_entry.id   9101b4bbc9e9ebf8e755aef48f84b57f
#
_cell.length_a   1.000
_cell.length_b   1.000
_cell.length_c   1.000
_cell.angle_alpha   90.00
_cell.angle_beta   90.00
_cell.angle_gamma   90.00
#
_symmetry.space_group_name_H-M   'P 1'
#
loop_
_entity.id
_entity.type
_entity.pdbx_description
1 polymer ?
#
loop_
_entity_poly.entity_id
_entity_poly.type
_entity_poly.pdbx_seq_one_letter_code
_entity_poly.pdbx_strand_id
1 'polypeptide(L)'
;MCRWRAQSSADAGPVKGSREIEVWAGGGPGFQLHGSVFPVDEWDVGASYGWVLTNAHGTGFLRGRFAYALDVMPALFVIQPTRTVYGGGFDPFALQWIFKTRRNIAPFFEVSGGGVFATEPIPAADTSFNFELNAALGLHTIRGMFVWSVDVRWFHISNAGISSPDPGINTLQVRIGFGLFRRPK
;
A
#
# COMPACT_ATOMS: atom_id res chain seq x y z
N MET A 1 -2.95 -39.80 -32.90
CA MET A 1 -2.74 -39.40 -31.50
C MET A 1 -2.29 -37.94 -31.44
N CYS A 2 -3.20 -37.00 -31.22
CA CYS A 2 -2.89 -35.59 -31.10
C CYS A 2 -2.40 -35.32 -29.66
N ARG A 3 -1.10 -35.08 -29.51
CA ARG A 3 -0.55 -34.61 -28.23
C ARG A 3 -0.97 -33.15 -28.02
N TRP A 4 -1.94 -32.91 -27.17
CA TRP A 4 -2.20 -31.61 -26.59
C TRP A 4 -0.98 -31.24 -25.75
N ARG A 5 -0.08 -30.41 -26.28
CA ARG A 5 0.88 -29.70 -25.45
C ARG A 5 0.06 -28.66 -24.66
N ALA A 6 -0.14 -28.88 -23.39
CA ALA A 6 -0.56 -27.84 -22.49
C ALA A 6 0.49 -26.71 -22.61
N GLN A 7 0.13 -25.65 -23.34
CA GLN A 7 0.86 -24.40 -23.25
C GLN A 7 0.78 -23.96 -21.79
N SER A 8 1.91 -24.04 -21.07
CA SER A 8 2.04 -23.38 -19.79
C SER A 8 1.70 -21.92 -20.05
N SER A 9 0.58 -21.45 -19.54
CA SER A 9 0.21 -20.05 -19.64
C SER A 9 1.39 -19.26 -19.10
N ALA A 10 2.12 -18.58 -20.00
CA ALA A 10 3.23 -17.73 -19.61
C ALA A 10 2.72 -16.76 -18.56
N ASP A 11 3.46 -16.63 -17.47
CA ASP A 11 3.14 -15.71 -16.40
C ASP A 11 3.09 -14.28 -16.98
N ALA A 12 1.87 -13.77 -17.21
CA ALA A 12 1.62 -12.46 -17.81
C ALA A 12 1.96 -11.30 -16.86
N GLY A 13 2.47 -11.61 -15.67
CA GLY A 13 2.82 -10.62 -14.65
C GLY A 13 4.01 -9.75 -14.98
N PRO A 14 4.32 -8.83 -14.07
CA PRO A 14 5.51 -7.98 -14.16
C PRO A 14 6.77 -8.82 -14.27
N VAL A 15 7.81 -8.29 -14.92
CA VAL A 15 9.14 -8.91 -14.98
C VAL A 15 10.16 -8.02 -14.28
N LYS A 16 11.29 -8.58 -13.87
CA LYS A 16 12.40 -7.80 -13.28
C LYS A 16 12.73 -6.59 -14.15
N GLY A 17 12.89 -5.42 -13.51
CA GLY A 17 13.14 -4.13 -14.18
C GLY A 17 11.89 -3.41 -14.67
N SER A 18 10.72 -4.01 -14.54
CA SER A 18 9.46 -3.29 -14.79
C SER A 18 9.29 -2.17 -13.78
N ARG A 19 8.63 -1.10 -14.24
CA ARG A 19 8.31 0.10 -13.44
C ARG A 19 6.82 0.35 -13.47
N GLU A 20 6.32 0.89 -12.40
CA GLU A 20 4.91 1.27 -12.24
C GLU A 20 4.82 2.71 -11.74
N ILE A 21 3.86 3.46 -12.26
CA ILE A 21 3.41 4.72 -11.69
C ILE A 21 1.93 4.54 -11.43
N GLU A 22 1.51 4.74 -10.21
CA GLU A 22 0.13 4.60 -9.78
C GLU A 22 -0.33 5.86 -9.04
N VAL A 23 -1.58 6.25 -9.22
CA VAL A 23 -2.31 7.17 -8.33
C VAL A 23 -3.38 6.39 -7.62
N TRP A 24 -3.60 6.68 -6.34
CA TRP A 24 -4.52 5.93 -5.52
C TRP A 24 -5.31 6.84 -4.57
N ALA A 25 -6.43 6.34 -4.11
CA ALA A 25 -7.21 6.90 -3.02
C ALA A 25 -7.61 5.77 -2.07
N GLY A 26 -7.56 6.06 -0.79
CA GLY A 26 -7.87 5.14 0.28
C GLY A 26 -8.69 5.76 1.38
N GLY A 27 -9.16 4.93 2.28
CA GLY A 27 -9.81 5.36 3.48
C GLY A 27 -10.58 4.25 4.17
N GLY A 28 -10.92 4.50 5.42
CA GLY A 28 -11.66 3.55 6.21
C GLY A 28 -11.86 3.97 7.65
N PRO A 29 -12.64 3.18 8.39
CA PRO A 29 -12.91 3.43 9.78
C PRO A 29 -11.72 3.09 10.66
N GLY A 30 -11.57 3.88 11.72
CA GLY A 30 -10.65 3.56 12.80
C GLY A 30 -11.16 2.43 13.67
N PHE A 31 -10.24 1.74 14.31
CA PHE A 31 -10.53 0.73 15.32
C PHE A 31 -9.54 0.81 16.47
N GLN A 32 -9.95 0.33 17.62
CA GLN A 32 -9.16 0.42 18.84
C GLN A 32 -8.31 -0.84 19.02
N LEU A 33 -6.99 -0.65 19.12
CA LEU A 33 -6.06 -1.64 19.64
C LEU A 33 -5.62 -1.25 21.04
N HIS A 34 -4.99 -2.19 21.77
CA HIS A 34 -4.45 -1.92 23.09
C HIS A 34 -3.46 -0.75 23.05
N GLY A 35 -3.71 0.29 23.83
CA GLY A 35 -2.88 1.50 23.89
C GLY A 35 -3.28 2.60 22.89
N SER A 36 -4.17 2.33 21.92
CA SER A 36 -4.65 3.38 21.01
C SER A 36 -5.78 4.22 21.64
N VAL A 37 -5.94 5.45 21.14
CA VAL A 37 -7.06 6.34 21.49
C VAL A 37 -8.36 5.92 20.79
N PHE A 38 -9.39 6.75 20.93
CA PHE A 38 -10.67 6.56 20.24
C PHE A 38 -10.49 6.32 18.75
N PRO A 39 -11.33 5.44 18.14
CA PRO A 39 -11.35 5.26 16.68
C PRO A 39 -11.52 6.59 15.96
N VAL A 40 -10.71 6.81 14.92
CA VAL A 40 -10.78 7.98 14.05
C VAL A 40 -10.81 7.49 12.61
N ASP A 41 -11.69 8.04 11.80
CA ASP A 41 -11.74 7.68 10.39
C ASP A 41 -10.65 8.43 9.63
N GLU A 42 -10.18 7.82 8.55
CA GLU A 42 -9.11 8.37 7.75
C GLU A 42 -9.41 8.22 6.27
N TRP A 43 -8.99 9.23 5.49
CA TRP A 43 -9.01 9.24 4.03
C TRP A 43 -7.72 9.84 3.51
N ASP A 44 -7.21 9.25 2.44
CA ASP A 44 -5.97 9.69 1.84
C ASP A 44 -6.00 9.56 0.31
N VAL A 45 -5.13 10.33 -0.34
CA VAL A 45 -4.83 10.20 -1.76
C VAL A 45 -3.34 10.34 -1.98
N GLY A 46 -2.81 9.58 -2.95
CA GLY A 46 -1.39 9.62 -3.21
C GLY A 46 -0.98 9.07 -4.57
N ALA A 47 0.31 8.96 -4.73
CA ALA A 47 0.96 8.39 -5.89
C ALA A 47 2.14 7.52 -5.48
N SER A 48 2.35 6.45 -6.23
CA SER A 48 3.44 5.48 -6.06
C SER A 48 4.33 5.45 -7.29
N TYR A 49 5.62 5.25 -7.06
CA TYR A 49 6.57 4.88 -8.11
C TYR A 49 7.29 3.59 -7.72
N GLY A 50 7.02 2.53 -8.47
CA GLY A 50 7.45 1.18 -8.13
C GLY A 50 8.46 0.57 -9.12
N TRP A 51 9.26 -0.36 -8.60
CA TRP A 51 10.23 -1.18 -9.36
C TRP A 51 10.11 -2.65 -9.01
N VAL A 52 10.02 -3.51 -10.01
CA VAL A 52 10.10 -4.95 -9.82
C VAL A 52 11.57 -5.37 -9.76
N LEU A 53 12.01 -5.82 -8.60
CA LEU A 53 13.43 -6.09 -8.31
C LEU A 53 13.88 -7.50 -8.70
N THR A 54 12.97 -8.47 -8.69
CA THR A 54 13.33 -9.87 -8.93
C THR A 54 12.49 -10.51 -10.05
N ASN A 55 13.04 -11.56 -10.66
CA ASN A 55 12.23 -12.48 -11.45
C ASN A 55 11.36 -13.34 -10.52
N ALA A 56 10.31 -13.98 -11.06
CA ALA A 56 9.47 -14.86 -10.28
C ALA A 56 10.28 -16.04 -9.72
N HIS A 57 10.26 -16.20 -8.41
CA HIS A 57 10.93 -17.30 -7.67
C HIS A 57 10.00 -17.88 -6.61
N GLY A 58 10.44 -18.92 -5.92
CA GLY A 58 9.58 -19.69 -5.02
C GLY A 58 8.76 -20.75 -5.73
N THR A 59 8.01 -21.55 -4.96
CA THR A 59 7.25 -22.69 -5.44
C THR A 59 5.77 -22.60 -5.09
N GLY A 60 4.94 -23.28 -5.85
CA GLY A 60 3.50 -23.38 -5.58
C GLY A 60 2.79 -22.02 -5.57
N PHE A 61 1.97 -21.81 -4.57
CA PHE A 61 1.20 -20.57 -4.38
C PHE A 61 2.05 -19.40 -3.88
N LEU A 62 3.20 -19.67 -3.24
CA LEU A 62 4.15 -18.64 -2.79
C LEU A 62 5.06 -18.12 -3.92
N ARG A 63 4.96 -18.68 -5.13
CA ARG A 63 5.74 -18.18 -6.25
C ARG A 63 5.37 -16.74 -6.58
N GLY A 64 6.34 -15.85 -6.55
CA GLY A 64 6.11 -14.41 -6.75
C GLY A 64 7.39 -13.65 -7.07
N ARG A 65 7.28 -12.33 -7.02
CA ARG A 65 8.35 -11.35 -7.29
C ARG A 65 8.39 -10.34 -6.18
N PHE A 66 9.57 -9.89 -5.89
CA PHE A 66 9.77 -8.78 -4.98
C PHE A 66 9.77 -7.47 -5.75
N ALA A 67 9.00 -6.51 -5.27
CA ALA A 67 8.96 -5.14 -5.77
C ALA A 67 9.20 -4.16 -4.61
N TYR A 68 9.62 -2.96 -4.97
CA TYR A 68 9.83 -1.84 -4.07
C TYR A 68 9.16 -0.61 -4.67
N ALA A 69 8.59 0.23 -3.84
CA ALA A 69 8.01 1.51 -4.26
C ALA A 69 8.37 2.63 -3.30
N LEU A 70 8.23 3.85 -3.82
CA LEU A 70 8.19 5.10 -3.08
C LEU A 70 6.77 5.63 -3.18
N ASP A 71 6.16 5.94 -2.04
CA ASP A 71 4.81 6.50 -1.99
C ASP A 71 4.87 7.95 -1.50
N VAL A 72 4.09 8.81 -2.14
CA VAL A 72 3.85 10.19 -1.73
C VAL A 72 2.37 10.37 -1.50
N MET A 73 1.99 10.81 -0.34
CA MET A 73 0.61 11.06 0.09
C MET A 73 0.42 12.56 0.31
N PRO A 74 0.08 13.34 -0.74
CA PRO A 74 -0.06 14.79 -0.63
C PRO A 74 -1.28 15.25 0.16
N ALA A 75 -2.26 14.37 0.37
CA ALA A 75 -3.44 14.69 1.15
C ALA A 75 -3.85 13.52 2.05
N LEU A 76 -3.93 13.82 3.32
CA LEU A 76 -4.40 12.97 4.40
C LEU A 76 -5.47 13.75 5.19
N PHE A 77 -6.58 13.09 5.49
CA PHE A 77 -7.70 13.63 6.26
C PHE A 77 -7.97 12.70 7.44
N VAL A 78 -7.68 13.15 8.64
CA VAL A 78 -7.94 12.39 9.87
C VAL A 78 -9.13 13.02 10.58
N ILE A 79 -10.25 12.30 10.59
CA ILE A 79 -11.53 12.75 11.14
C ILE A 79 -11.58 12.37 12.62
N GLN A 80 -11.19 13.30 13.46
CA GLN A 80 -11.26 13.17 14.92
C GLN A 80 -12.63 13.61 15.44
N PRO A 81 -13.04 13.21 16.65
CA PRO A 81 -14.37 13.52 17.20
C PRO A 81 -14.74 15.01 17.22
N THR A 82 -13.76 15.90 17.36
CA THR A 82 -13.97 17.34 17.50
C THR A 82 -13.49 18.15 16.30
N ARG A 83 -12.73 17.56 15.40
CA ARG A 83 -12.11 18.26 14.25
C ARG A 83 -11.60 17.30 13.20
N THR A 84 -11.49 17.77 11.97
CA THR A 84 -10.71 17.11 10.92
C THR A 84 -9.33 17.74 10.84
N VAL A 85 -8.30 16.90 10.89
CA VAL A 85 -6.90 17.30 10.71
C VAL A 85 -6.45 16.94 9.30
N TYR A 86 -5.72 17.85 8.67
CA TYR A 86 -5.17 17.69 7.34
C TYR A 86 -3.67 17.40 7.41
N GLY A 87 -3.18 16.62 6.49
CA GLY A 87 -1.77 16.27 6.45
C GLY A 87 -1.32 15.74 5.11
N GLY A 88 -0.13 15.22 5.09
CA GLY A 88 0.47 14.48 3.99
C GLY A 88 1.63 13.64 4.50
N GLY A 89 2.06 12.67 3.68
CA GLY A 89 3.09 11.73 4.07
C GLY A 89 4.00 11.34 2.91
N PHE A 90 5.05 10.65 3.28
CA PHE A 90 6.01 10.06 2.35
C PHE A 90 6.51 8.74 2.92
N ASP A 91 6.31 7.65 2.16
CA ASP A 91 6.82 6.32 2.47
C ASP A 91 8.04 6.01 1.61
N PRO A 92 9.25 6.14 2.16
CA PRO A 92 10.47 5.73 1.46
C PRO A 92 10.57 4.20 1.33
N PHE A 93 9.76 3.44 2.05
CA PHE A 93 9.82 1.98 2.10
C PHE A 93 8.44 1.38 1.87
N ALA A 94 8.12 1.06 0.64
CA ALA A 94 7.00 0.18 0.30
C ALA A 94 7.55 -1.09 -0.35
N LEU A 95 7.44 -2.21 0.35
CA LEU A 95 7.95 -3.51 -0.05
C LEU A 95 6.78 -4.41 -0.40
N GLN A 96 6.77 -4.93 -1.63
CA GLN A 96 5.66 -5.70 -2.14
C GLN A 96 6.12 -7.08 -2.62
N TRP A 97 5.36 -8.12 -2.24
CA TRP A 97 5.45 -9.45 -2.82
C TRP A 97 4.28 -9.66 -3.78
N ILE A 98 4.57 -9.65 -5.07
CA ILE A 98 3.58 -9.86 -6.13
C ILE A 98 3.57 -11.35 -6.48
N PHE A 99 2.50 -12.05 -6.13
CA PHE A 99 2.33 -13.47 -6.41
C PHE A 99 2.18 -13.75 -7.90
N LYS A 100 2.27 -15.02 -8.26
CA LYS A 100 2.12 -15.46 -9.65
C LYS A 100 0.80 -14.98 -10.24
N THR A 101 0.90 -14.25 -11.34
CA THR A 101 -0.26 -13.74 -12.09
C THR A 101 -1.03 -14.89 -12.75
N ARG A 102 -2.35 -14.86 -12.58
CA ARG A 102 -3.28 -15.76 -13.29
C ARG A 102 -4.26 -14.92 -14.11
N ARG A 103 -4.35 -15.19 -15.41
CA ARG A 103 -5.19 -14.45 -16.38
C ARG A 103 -4.90 -12.94 -16.28
N ASN A 104 -4.73 -12.12 -15.80
CA ASN A 104 -4.39 -10.71 -15.62
C ASN A 104 -4.47 -10.25 -14.17
N ILE A 105 -4.73 -11.16 -13.24
CA ILE A 105 -4.84 -10.86 -11.80
C ILE A 105 -3.57 -11.31 -11.12
N ALA A 106 -2.93 -10.41 -10.41
CA ALA A 106 -1.75 -10.64 -9.59
C ALA A 106 -2.06 -10.26 -8.13
N PRO A 107 -2.30 -11.24 -7.25
CA PRO A 107 -2.39 -10.94 -5.82
C PRO A 107 -1.07 -10.37 -5.30
N PHE A 108 -1.14 -9.52 -4.29
CA PHE A 108 0.06 -9.01 -3.63
C PHE A 108 -0.12 -8.89 -2.11
N PHE A 109 1.00 -8.92 -1.43
CA PHE A 109 1.16 -8.50 -0.04
C PHE A 109 2.13 -7.34 -0.01
N GLU A 110 1.86 -6.32 0.79
CA GLU A 110 2.70 -5.13 0.93
C GLU A 110 2.90 -4.79 2.41
N VAL A 111 4.08 -4.30 2.72
CA VAL A 111 4.37 -3.56 3.94
C VAL A 111 5.05 -2.27 3.56
N SER A 112 4.61 -1.17 4.15
CA SER A 112 5.21 0.14 3.92
C SER A 112 5.33 0.92 5.22
N GLY A 113 6.13 1.97 5.18
CA GLY A 113 6.27 2.86 6.32
C GLY A 113 7.05 4.11 5.97
N GLY A 114 6.72 5.18 6.68
CA GLY A 114 7.28 6.50 6.43
C GLY A 114 6.92 7.52 7.48
N GLY A 115 6.81 8.76 7.06
CA GLY A 115 6.49 9.89 7.91
C GLY A 115 5.27 10.66 7.46
N VAL A 116 4.48 11.10 8.41
CA VAL A 116 3.29 11.93 8.25
C VAL A 116 3.50 13.27 8.90
N PHE A 117 3.20 14.34 8.16
CA PHE A 117 3.15 15.72 8.65
C PHE A 117 1.71 16.22 8.60
N ALA A 118 1.21 16.74 9.71
CA ALA A 118 -0.16 17.19 9.83
C ALA A 118 -0.22 18.66 10.30
N THR A 119 -1.32 19.33 9.97
CA THR A 119 -1.57 20.72 10.39
C THR A 119 -1.72 20.87 11.90
N GLU A 120 -2.10 19.78 12.55
CA GLU A 120 -2.31 19.72 14.00
C GLU A 120 -1.97 18.32 14.51
N PRO A 121 -1.81 18.11 15.85
CA PRO A 121 -1.48 16.81 16.41
C PRO A 121 -2.46 15.68 16.02
N ILE A 122 -1.92 14.49 15.71
CA ILE A 122 -2.66 13.26 15.42
C ILE A 122 -2.12 12.11 16.29
N PRO A 123 -2.97 11.57 17.20
CA PRO A 123 -4.23 12.11 17.71
C PRO A 123 -4.04 13.42 18.50
N ALA A 124 -5.13 14.03 18.94
CA ALA A 124 -5.13 15.38 19.52
C ALA A 124 -4.18 15.60 20.72
N ALA A 125 -3.78 14.56 21.42
CA ALA A 125 -2.85 14.58 22.54
C ALA A 125 -1.40 14.24 22.16
N ASP A 126 -1.09 14.10 20.87
CA ASP A 126 0.20 13.67 20.36
C ASP A 126 0.98 14.80 19.66
N THR A 127 1.64 14.50 18.55
CA THR A 127 2.44 15.43 17.75
C THR A 127 1.84 15.64 16.36
N SER A 128 2.26 16.70 15.67
CA SER A 128 1.90 16.94 14.27
C SER A 128 2.84 16.24 13.28
N PHE A 129 3.96 15.72 13.74
CA PHE A 129 4.81 14.79 13.00
C PHE A 129 4.71 13.40 13.61
N ASN A 130 4.39 12.43 12.79
CA ASN A 130 4.24 11.04 13.19
C ASN A 130 4.89 10.13 12.16
N PHE A 131 5.09 8.87 12.55
CA PHE A 131 5.41 7.79 11.62
C PHE A 131 4.16 7.04 11.25
N GLU A 132 4.17 6.47 10.05
CA GLU A 132 3.16 5.53 9.60
C GLU A 132 3.77 4.16 9.32
N LEU A 133 2.97 3.12 9.55
CA LEU A 133 3.27 1.73 9.23
C LEU A 133 2.03 1.08 8.63
N ASN A 134 2.20 0.43 7.49
CA ASN A 134 1.12 -0.18 6.75
C ASN A 134 1.38 -1.65 6.46
N ALA A 135 0.30 -2.45 6.44
CA ALA A 135 0.32 -3.82 5.94
C ALA A 135 -0.93 -4.06 5.09
N ALA A 136 -0.76 -4.51 3.86
CA ALA A 136 -1.85 -4.65 2.90
C ALA A 136 -1.88 -6.01 2.21
N LEU A 137 -3.08 -6.45 1.86
CA LEU A 137 -3.35 -7.56 0.96
C LEU A 137 -4.23 -7.05 -0.18
N GLY A 138 -3.81 -7.29 -1.42
CA GLY A 138 -4.51 -6.73 -2.56
C GLY A 138 -4.38 -7.53 -3.84
N LEU A 139 -4.97 -6.97 -4.89
CA LEU A 139 -5.01 -7.51 -6.22
C LEU A 139 -4.63 -6.42 -7.24
N HIS A 140 -3.70 -6.73 -8.14
CA HIS A 140 -3.50 -5.97 -9.36
C HIS A 140 -4.26 -6.64 -10.51
N THR A 141 -4.94 -5.84 -11.32
CA THR A 141 -5.50 -6.28 -12.60
C THR A 141 -4.74 -5.57 -13.72
N ILE A 142 -3.96 -6.33 -14.50
CA ILE A 142 -3.03 -5.80 -15.50
C ILE A 142 -3.61 -6.04 -16.90
N ARG A 143 -3.83 -4.96 -17.67
CA ARG A 143 -4.30 -5.02 -19.07
C ARG A 143 -3.44 -4.14 -19.96
N GLY A 144 -2.55 -4.76 -20.71
CA GLY A 144 -1.56 -4.05 -21.53
C GLY A 144 -0.59 -3.26 -20.65
N MET A 145 -0.64 -1.94 -20.76
CA MET A 145 0.15 -1.03 -19.92
C MET A 145 -0.63 -0.49 -18.72
N PHE A 146 -1.92 -0.73 -18.64
CA PHE A 146 -2.76 -0.24 -17.55
C PHE A 146 -2.80 -1.24 -16.42
N VAL A 147 -2.76 -0.74 -15.20
CA VAL A 147 -2.95 -1.50 -13.96
C VAL A 147 -4.04 -0.84 -13.11
N TRP A 148 -4.88 -1.67 -12.53
CA TRP A 148 -5.81 -1.31 -11.47
C TRP A 148 -5.42 -2.11 -10.25
N SER A 149 -5.40 -1.47 -9.11
CA SER A 149 -5.18 -2.10 -7.81
C SER A 149 -6.40 -1.93 -6.91
N VAL A 150 -6.58 -2.89 -6.04
CA VAL A 150 -7.46 -2.79 -4.88
C VAL A 150 -6.82 -3.55 -3.75
N ASP A 151 -6.76 -2.94 -2.57
CA ASP A 151 -6.26 -3.60 -1.37
C ASP A 151 -7.09 -3.26 -0.13
N VAL A 152 -6.96 -4.12 0.87
CA VAL A 152 -7.37 -3.88 2.25
C VAL A 152 -6.09 -3.78 3.05
N ARG A 153 -5.97 -2.70 3.83
CA ARG A 153 -4.77 -2.41 4.61
C ARG A 153 -5.08 -2.04 6.05
N TRP A 154 -4.23 -2.50 6.90
CA TRP A 154 -4.05 -1.92 8.22
C TRP A 154 -3.09 -0.74 8.08
N PHE A 155 -3.53 0.41 8.57
CA PHE A 155 -2.77 1.65 8.55
C PHE A 155 -2.63 2.14 9.99
N HIS A 156 -1.41 2.38 10.43
CA HIS A 156 -1.07 2.79 11.79
C HIS A 156 -0.27 4.08 11.76
N ILE A 157 -0.68 5.06 12.56
CA ILE A 157 0.08 6.30 12.80
C ILE A 157 0.41 6.39 14.28
N SER A 158 1.66 6.71 14.60
CA SER A 158 2.13 7.00 15.97
C SER A 158 3.41 7.84 15.94
N ASN A 159 3.75 8.46 17.06
CA ASN A 159 5.00 9.21 17.16
C ASN A 159 6.21 8.30 17.45
N ALA A 160 6.03 6.99 17.54
CA ALA A 160 7.06 6.00 17.85
C ALA A 160 7.81 6.27 19.17
N GLY A 161 7.14 6.87 20.15
CA GLY A 161 7.71 7.17 21.47
C GLY A 161 8.60 8.42 21.53
N ILE A 162 8.60 9.28 20.50
CA ILE A 162 9.36 10.56 20.53
C ILE A 162 8.81 11.49 21.60
N SER A 163 7.51 11.46 21.82
CA SER A 163 6.86 12.20 22.91
C SER A 163 5.88 11.31 23.68
N SER A 164 5.52 11.75 24.90
CA SER A 164 4.54 11.05 25.73
C SER A 164 3.32 11.97 25.97
N PRO A 165 2.10 11.42 25.82
CA PRO A 165 1.76 10.03 25.49
C PRO A 165 1.98 9.70 24.00
N ASP A 166 2.09 8.41 23.66
CA ASP A 166 2.13 7.89 22.29
C ASP A 166 0.92 6.97 22.08
N PRO A 167 -0.29 7.52 21.94
CA PRO A 167 -1.51 6.71 21.92
C PRO A 167 -1.79 6.03 20.58
N GLY A 168 -1.16 6.45 19.50
CA GLY A 168 -1.34 5.90 18.16
C GLY A 168 -2.80 5.84 17.65
N ILE A 169 -2.99 5.77 16.36
CA ILE A 169 -4.28 5.46 15.73
C ILE A 169 -4.13 4.27 14.80
N ASN A 170 -5.22 3.55 14.60
CA ASN A 170 -5.29 2.41 13.70
C ASN A 170 -6.54 2.51 12.85
N THR A 171 -6.40 2.32 11.54
CA THR A 171 -7.52 2.28 10.61
C THR A 171 -7.46 1.03 9.74
N LEU A 172 -8.61 0.51 9.37
CA LEU A 172 -8.75 -0.53 8.35
C LEU A 172 -9.27 0.13 7.09
N GLN A 173 -8.40 0.28 6.12
CA GLN A 173 -8.69 0.99 4.88
C GLN A 173 -8.96 0.05 3.72
N VAL A 174 -9.74 0.54 2.76
CA VAL A 174 -9.76 0.02 1.38
C VAL A 174 -9.11 1.08 0.50
N ARG A 175 -8.09 0.67 -0.26
CA ARG A 175 -7.41 1.53 -1.23
C ARG A 175 -7.70 1.04 -2.64
N ILE A 176 -7.94 1.98 -3.56
CA ILE A 176 -8.12 1.72 -4.99
C ILE A 176 -7.11 2.57 -5.75
N GLY A 177 -6.38 1.95 -6.66
CA GLY A 177 -5.38 2.60 -7.48
C GLY A 177 -5.58 2.38 -8.97
N PHE A 178 -5.02 3.31 -9.74
CA PHE A 178 -4.92 3.21 -11.20
C PHE A 178 -3.54 3.67 -11.64
N GLY A 179 -2.89 2.88 -12.48
CA GLY A 179 -1.52 3.15 -12.89
C GLY A 179 -1.16 2.71 -14.29
N LEU A 180 0.09 3.01 -14.60
CA LEU A 180 0.76 2.64 -15.84
C LEU A 180 1.95 1.74 -15.53
N PHE A 181 1.96 0.59 -16.19
CA PHE A 181 2.99 -0.41 -16.04
C PHE A 181 3.90 -0.42 -17.28
N ARG A 182 5.21 -0.24 -17.08
CA ARG A 182 6.20 -0.22 -18.16
C ARG A 182 7.17 -1.39 -18.00
N ARG A 183 7.21 -2.27 -18.98
CA ARG A 183 8.22 -3.34 -19.05
C ARG A 183 9.58 -2.78 -19.49
N PRO A 184 10.69 -3.39 -19.05
CA PRO A 184 12.00 -3.04 -19.59
C PRO A 184 12.03 -3.35 -21.09
N LYS A 185 12.79 -2.56 -21.83
CA LYS A 185 13.07 -2.78 -23.25
C LYS A 185 13.96 -4.00 -23.44
#